data_952f1c2204d89d3d0add42934364427b
#
_entry.id   952f1c2204d89d3d0add42934364427b
#
_cell.length_a   1.000
_cell.length_b   1.000
_cell.length_c   1.000
_cell.angle_alpha   90.00
_cell.angle_beta   90.00
_cell.angle_gamma   90.00
#
_symmetry.space_group_name_H-M   'P 1'
#
loop_
_entity.id
_entity.type
_entity.pdbx_description
1 polymer ?
#
loop_
_entity_poly.entity_id
_entity_poly.type
_entity_poly.pdbx_seq_one_letter_code
_entity_poly.pdbx_strand_id
1 'polypeptide(L)'
;MISPELLRRYPFFGTLSDAQIKAMAMIAEEVVYEKDAVICEEGKPANAFYLLIDGGVSLYYKSEEEFYPKSRKDFLVGEIGLGEIFAISVLVEPYIYTATVKAEQNSRVVKFNSVDINGLIEKDPRLYCVLMREIAKAAMERLSFARVQLAAAWAK
;
A
#
# COMPACT_ATOMS: atom_id res chain seq x y z
N MET A 1 -5.59 16.99 -5.21
CA MET A 1 -5.48 17.70 -3.91
C MET A 1 -6.65 17.33 -3.01
N ILE A 2 -6.37 17.02 -1.78
CA ILE A 2 -7.39 16.72 -0.75
C ILE A 2 -7.21 17.64 0.46
N SER A 3 -8.17 17.59 1.39
CA SER A 3 -8.04 18.34 2.63
C SER A 3 -6.95 17.75 3.54
N PRO A 4 -6.04 18.54 4.11
CA PRO A 4 -5.07 18.08 5.10
C PRO A 4 -5.74 17.42 6.32
N GLU A 5 -6.93 17.87 6.70
CA GLU A 5 -7.69 17.30 7.81
C GLU A 5 -8.09 15.84 7.59
N LEU A 6 -8.28 15.46 6.34
CA LEU A 6 -8.55 14.06 6.01
C LEU A 6 -7.35 13.18 6.38
N LEU A 7 -6.13 13.59 6.02
CA LEU A 7 -4.91 12.84 6.34
C LEU A 7 -4.65 12.76 7.84
N ARG A 8 -4.93 13.84 8.59
CA ARG A 8 -4.71 13.87 10.04
C ARG A 8 -5.50 12.82 10.80
N ARG A 9 -6.59 12.33 10.24
CA ARG A 9 -7.43 11.30 10.89
C ARG A 9 -6.76 9.94 10.96
N TYR A 10 -5.71 9.71 10.17
CA TYR A 10 -5.11 8.39 10.02
C TYR A 10 -3.76 8.30 10.72
N PRO A 11 -3.53 7.23 11.52
CA PRO A 11 -2.29 7.06 12.29
C PRO A 11 -1.02 7.09 11.47
N PHE A 12 -1.06 6.64 10.22
CA PHE A 12 0.10 6.67 9.32
C PHE A 12 0.69 8.09 9.20
N PHE A 13 -0.16 9.11 9.20
CA PHE A 13 0.25 10.51 9.05
C PHE A 13 0.44 11.23 10.38
N GLY A 14 0.23 10.53 11.51
CA GLY A 14 0.21 11.14 12.84
C GLY A 14 1.56 11.71 13.32
N THR A 15 2.67 11.26 12.73
CA THR A 15 4.03 11.72 13.08
C THR A 15 4.56 12.80 12.14
N LEU A 16 3.79 13.16 11.11
CA LEU A 16 4.14 14.24 10.20
C LEU A 16 3.85 15.60 10.83
N SER A 17 4.70 16.59 10.53
CA SER A 17 4.44 17.97 10.87
C SER A 17 3.26 18.54 10.05
N ASP A 18 2.70 19.67 10.50
CA ASP A 18 1.63 20.35 9.76
C ASP A 18 2.05 20.71 8.33
N ALA A 19 3.29 21.16 8.15
CA ALA A 19 3.83 21.49 6.84
C ALA A 19 3.94 20.24 5.94
N GLN A 20 4.37 19.12 6.51
CA GLN A 20 4.48 17.85 5.79
C GLN A 20 3.10 17.31 5.40
N ILE A 21 2.12 17.37 6.30
CA ILE A 21 0.73 16.97 6.00
C ILE A 21 0.15 17.82 4.87
N LYS A 22 0.34 19.13 4.92
CA LYS A 22 -0.11 20.02 3.84
C LYS A 22 0.53 19.69 2.50
N ALA A 23 1.84 19.43 2.49
CA ALA A 23 2.56 19.03 1.28
C ALA A 23 2.03 17.70 0.72
N MET A 24 1.81 16.71 1.58
CA MET A 24 1.24 15.42 1.19
C MET A 24 -0.19 15.57 0.64
N ALA A 25 -1.01 16.40 1.29
CA ALA A 25 -2.38 16.64 0.84
C ALA A 25 -2.45 17.31 -0.53
N MET A 26 -1.49 18.16 -0.87
CA MET A 26 -1.44 18.82 -2.17
C MET A 26 -1.19 17.86 -3.32
N ILE A 27 -0.41 16.81 -3.11
CA ILE A 27 -0.10 15.80 -4.14
C ILE A 27 -1.07 14.62 -4.13
N ALA A 28 -1.92 14.54 -3.13
CA ALA A 28 -2.86 13.44 -2.96
C ALA A 28 -4.06 13.56 -3.90
N GLU A 29 -4.53 12.41 -4.39
CA GLU A 29 -5.69 12.30 -5.25
C GLU A 29 -6.64 11.25 -4.70
N GLU A 30 -7.92 11.57 -4.58
CA GLU A 30 -8.94 10.60 -4.22
C GLU A 30 -9.37 9.82 -5.46
N VAL A 31 -9.32 8.48 -5.37
CA VAL A 31 -9.68 7.56 -6.47
C VAL A 31 -10.69 6.55 -5.96
N VAL A 32 -11.66 6.23 -6.79
CA VAL A 32 -12.67 5.20 -6.53
C VAL A 32 -12.39 4.00 -7.43
N TYR A 33 -12.37 2.82 -6.83
CA TYR A 33 -12.28 1.55 -7.54
C TYR A 33 -13.54 0.73 -7.33
N GLU A 34 -14.08 0.19 -8.40
CA GLU A 34 -15.19 -0.74 -8.32
C GLU A 34 -14.74 -2.10 -7.82
N LYS A 35 -15.67 -2.88 -7.27
CA LYS A 35 -15.43 -4.26 -6.88
C LYS A 35 -14.73 -5.04 -7.99
N ASP A 36 -13.76 -5.88 -7.61
CA ASP A 36 -12.93 -6.71 -8.47
C ASP A 36 -11.90 -5.96 -9.33
N ALA A 37 -11.81 -4.64 -9.24
CA ALA A 37 -10.77 -3.87 -9.92
C ALA A 37 -9.38 -4.23 -9.40
N VAL A 38 -8.44 -4.41 -10.32
CA VAL A 38 -7.01 -4.58 -10.00
C VAL A 38 -6.39 -3.19 -9.84
N ILE A 39 -5.95 -2.87 -8.63
CA ILE A 39 -5.34 -1.57 -8.32
C ILE A 39 -3.85 -1.59 -8.64
N CYS A 40 -3.17 -2.66 -8.28
CA CYS A 40 -1.75 -2.89 -8.55
C CYS A 40 -1.54 -4.32 -9.01
N GLU A 41 -0.60 -4.52 -9.92
CA GLU A 41 -0.27 -5.84 -10.45
C GLU A 41 1.15 -6.24 -10.04
N GLU A 42 1.28 -7.42 -9.42
CA GLU A 42 2.57 -8.00 -9.03
C GLU A 42 3.54 -8.05 -10.22
N GLY A 43 4.78 -7.67 -9.98
CA GLY A 43 5.83 -7.67 -10.99
C GLY A 43 5.89 -6.44 -11.87
N LYS A 44 4.91 -5.54 -11.78
CA LYS A 44 4.92 -4.28 -12.53
C LYS A 44 5.66 -3.19 -11.77
N PRO A 45 6.23 -2.18 -12.47
CA PRO A 45 6.85 -1.03 -11.82
C PRO A 45 5.88 -0.33 -10.87
N ALA A 46 6.35 -0.02 -9.68
CA ALA A 46 5.57 0.68 -8.68
C ALA A 46 5.49 2.17 -9.02
N ASN A 47 4.30 2.69 -9.17
CA ASN A 47 4.06 4.08 -9.58
C ASN A 47 3.27 4.92 -8.56
N ALA A 48 2.71 4.29 -7.55
CA ALA A 48 1.96 4.97 -6.49
C ALA A 48 1.82 4.09 -5.26
N PHE A 49 1.60 4.72 -4.11
CA PHE A 49 1.05 4.04 -2.94
C PHE A 49 -0.30 4.66 -2.56
N TYR A 50 -1.03 3.99 -1.70
CA TYR A 50 -2.43 4.32 -1.43
C TYR A 50 -2.74 4.22 0.05
N LEU A 51 -3.74 5.00 0.47
CA LEU A 51 -4.40 4.92 1.77
C LEU A 51 -5.84 4.47 1.54
N LEU A 52 -6.30 3.42 2.21
CA LEU A 52 -7.69 2.99 2.13
C LEU A 52 -8.55 3.83 3.07
N ILE A 53 -9.55 4.53 2.52
CA ILE A 53 -10.46 5.36 3.31
C ILE A 53 -11.87 4.81 3.40
N ASP A 54 -12.28 3.97 2.46
CA ASP A 54 -13.57 3.28 2.50
C ASP A 54 -13.52 2.03 1.62
N GLY A 55 -14.23 0.98 2.01
CA GLY A 55 -14.30 -0.27 1.26
C GLY A 55 -13.39 -1.36 1.82
N GLY A 56 -12.92 -2.23 0.95
CA GLY A 56 -12.05 -3.35 1.30
C GLY A 56 -11.10 -3.69 0.16
N VAL A 57 -9.85 -3.93 0.50
CA VAL A 57 -8.77 -4.22 -0.44
C VAL A 57 -7.98 -5.42 0.06
N SER A 58 -7.64 -6.32 -0.84
CA SER A 58 -6.88 -7.53 -0.52
C SER A 58 -5.63 -7.66 -1.37
N LEU A 59 -4.62 -8.31 -0.79
CA LEU A 59 -3.33 -8.58 -1.39
C LEU A 59 -3.27 -10.05 -1.81
N TYR A 60 -2.80 -10.27 -3.03
CA TYR A 60 -2.63 -11.62 -3.59
C TYR A 60 -1.21 -11.84 -4.08
N TYR A 61 -0.69 -13.02 -3.81
CA TYR A 61 0.58 -13.50 -4.33
C TYR A 61 0.32 -14.57 -5.37
N LYS A 62 0.98 -14.46 -6.52
CA LYS A 62 0.94 -15.51 -7.55
C LYS A 62 2.06 -16.52 -7.29
N SER A 63 1.69 -17.79 -7.12
CA SER A 63 2.71 -18.83 -7.11
C SER A 63 3.21 -19.05 -8.54
N GLU A 64 4.51 -18.96 -8.73
CA GLU A 64 5.16 -19.39 -9.96
C GLU A 64 5.55 -20.87 -9.84
N GLU A 65 4.74 -21.75 -10.39
CA GLU A 65 5.19 -23.10 -10.67
C GLU A 65 5.74 -23.12 -12.10
N GLU A 66 7.07 -23.06 -12.24
CA GLU A 66 7.75 -23.04 -13.53
C GLU A 66 7.38 -24.23 -14.40
N PHE A 67 7.10 -25.38 -13.78
CA PHE A 67 6.82 -26.64 -14.48
C PHE A 67 5.34 -26.86 -14.82
N TYR A 68 4.43 -26.13 -14.15
CA TYR A 68 2.99 -26.28 -14.36
C TYR A 68 2.30 -24.91 -14.41
N PRO A 69 2.48 -24.15 -15.53
CA PRO A 69 1.91 -22.81 -15.65
C PRO A 69 0.38 -22.73 -15.46
N LYS A 70 -0.33 -23.85 -15.74
CA LYS A 70 -1.79 -23.95 -15.54
C LYS A 70 -2.21 -24.08 -14.07
N SER A 71 -1.25 -24.39 -13.18
CA SER A 71 -1.48 -24.54 -11.75
C SER A 71 -1.20 -23.26 -10.96
N ARG A 72 -0.92 -22.14 -11.63
CA ARG A 72 -0.72 -20.84 -10.98
C ARG A 72 -1.99 -20.46 -10.25
N LYS A 73 -1.86 -20.22 -8.96
CA LYS A 73 -2.95 -19.79 -8.10
C LYS A 73 -2.61 -18.44 -7.47
N ASP A 74 -3.61 -17.59 -7.37
CA ASP A 74 -3.52 -16.37 -6.58
C ASP A 74 -3.82 -16.74 -5.12
N PHE A 75 -2.84 -16.55 -4.24
CA PHE A 75 -3.02 -16.76 -2.81
C PHE A 75 -3.35 -15.44 -2.13
N LEU A 76 -4.41 -15.43 -1.35
CA LEU A 76 -4.71 -14.31 -0.46
C LEU A 76 -3.64 -14.26 0.63
N VAL A 77 -2.83 -13.21 0.63
CA VAL A 77 -1.72 -13.04 1.56
C VAL A 77 -1.90 -11.89 2.54
N GLY A 78 -2.94 -11.11 2.39
CA GLY A 78 -3.25 -10.04 3.32
C GLY A 78 -4.52 -9.29 2.95
N GLU A 79 -5.08 -8.64 3.94
CA GLU A 79 -6.21 -7.73 3.81
C GLU A 79 -5.81 -6.36 4.34
N ILE A 80 -6.26 -5.31 3.68
CA ILE A 80 -6.00 -3.94 4.07
C ILE A 80 -7.21 -3.40 4.83
N GLY A 81 -6.98 -2.94 6.03
CA GLY A 81 -7.99 -2.28 6.85
C GLY A 81 -8.14 -0.79 6.51
N LEU A 82 -9.26 -0.22 6.95
CA LEU A 82 -9.48 1.23 6.81
C LEU A 82 -8.38 2.01 7.53
N GLY A 83 -7.83 3.01 6.86
CA GLY A 83 -6.74 3.83 7.39
C GLY A 83 -5.35 3.23 7.21
N GLU A 84 -5.24 2.04 6.63
CA GLU A 84 -3.95 1.43 6.32
C GLU A 84 -3.45 1.82 4.93
N ILE A 85 -2.13 1.87 4.79
CA ILE A 85 -1.46 2.07 3.51
C ILE A 85 -1.20 0.75 2.81
N PHE A 86 -1.12 0.80 1.49
CA PHE A 86 -0.74 -0.35 0.67
C PHE A 86 0.02 0.08 -0.59
N ALA A 87 0.55 -0.90 -1.32
CA ALA A 87 1.41 -0.68 -2.49
C ALA A 87 2.69 0.11 -2.16
N ILE A 88 3.29 -0.21 -1.02
CA ILE A 88 4.42 0.54 -0.43
C ILE A 88 5.75 0.37 -1.19
N SER A 89 5.82 -0.52 -2.16
CA SER A 89 7.02 -0.77 -2.96
C SER A 89 7.51 0.46 -3.75
N VAL A 90 6.67 1.46 -3.92
CA VAL A 90 7.00 2.69 -4.65
C VAL A 90 8.16 3.46 -4.03
N LEU A 91 8.41 3.28 -2.73
CA LEU A 91 9.49 3.94 -1.99
C LEU A 91 10.64 2.99 -1.64
N VAL A 92 10.56 1.72 -2.04
CA VAL A 92 11.53 0.68 -1.67
C VAL A 92 12.08 0.01 -2.93
N GLU A 93 13.40 0.04 -3.12
CA GLU A 93 14.05 -0.66 -4.24
C GLU A 93 13.72 -2.16 -4.22
N PRO A 94 13.51 -2.77 -5.37
CA PRO A 94 13.70 -2.28 -6.77
C PRO A 94 12.49 -1.55 -7.38
N TYR A 95 11.57 -1.03 -6.59
CA TYR A 95 10.39 -0.28 -7.02
C TYR A 95 9.45 -1.08 -7.94
N ILE A 96 9.23 -2.33 -7.56
CA ILE A 96 8.35 -3.27 -8.26
C ILE A 96 7.31 -3.77 -7.25
N TYR A 97 6.05 -3.84 -7.66
CA TYR A 97 4.99 -4.36 -6.80
C TYR A 97 5.23 -5.83 -6.48
N THR A 98 5.18 -6.17 -5.19
CA THR A 98 5.42 -7.54 -4.68
C THR A 98 4.14 -8.34 -4.50
N ALA A 99 2.99 -7.73 -4.70
CA ALA A 99 1.69 -8.37 -4.62
C ALA A 99 0.71 -7.71 -5.60
N THR A 100 -0.27 -8.47 -6.03
CA THR A 100 -1.43 -7.96 -6.76
C THR A 100 -2.45 -7.46 -5.75
N VAL A 101 -2.99 -6.28 -5.96
CA VAL A 101 -3.94 -5.62 -5.06
C VAL A 101 -5.27 -5.48 -5.77
N LYS A 102 -6.32 -6.02 -5.17
CA LYS A 102 -7.69 -5.97 -5.71
C LYS A 102 -8.66 -5.33 -4.73
N ALA A 103 -9.61 -4.59 -5.27
CA ALA A 103 -10.75 -4.12 -4.51
C ALA A 103 -11.74 -5.27 -4.31
N GLU A 104 -12.00 -5.65 -3.07
CA GLU A 104 -12.98 -6.70 -2.73
C GLU A 104 -14.42 -6.19 -2.75
N GLN A 105 -14.58 -4.89 -2.68
CA GLN A 105 -15.83 -4.15 -2.79
C GLN A 105 -15.53 -2.78 -3.36
N ASN A 106 -16.57 -1.98 -3.66
CA ASN A 106 -16.35 -0.60 -4.09
C ASN A 106 -15.55 0.12 -3.02
N SER A 107 -14.42 0.71 -3.41
CA SER A 107 -13.43 1.23 -2.47
C SER A 107 -13.00 2.64 -2.87
N ARG A 108 -12.80 3.48 -1.84
CA ARG A 108 -12.24 4.82 -1.99
C ARG A 108 -10.86 4.83 -1.35
N VAL A 109 -9.91 5.35 -2.10
CA VAL A 109 -8.51 5.44 -1.69
C VAL A 109 -7.98 6.84 -1.91
N VAL A 110 -6.93 7.18 -1.17
CA VAL A 110 -6.09 8.34 -1.47
C VAL A 110 -4.83 7.84 -2.14
N LYS A 111 -4.53 8.34 -3.32
CA LYS A 111 -3.38 7.96 -4.15
C LYS A 111 -2.27 9.00 -4.05
N PHE A 112 -1.05 8.53 -3.88
CA PHE A 112 0.18 9.34 -3.90
C PHE A 112 1.09 8.79 -4.99
N ASN A 113 1.27 9.52 -6.08
CA ASN A 113 2.10 9.00 -7.16
C ASN A 113 3.61 9.19 -6.88
N SER A 114 4.42 8.34 -7.50
CA SER A 114 5.86 8.28 -7.24
C SER A 114 6.61 9.56 -7.63
N VAL A 115 6.21 10.21 -8.71
CA VAL A 115 6.88 11.43 -9.19
C VAL A 115 6.72 12.55 -8.17
N ASP A 116 5.49 12.78 -7.72
CA ASP A 116 5.19 13.85 -6.78
C ASP A 116 5.77 13.56 -5.39
N ILE A 117 5.68 12.32 -4.91
CA ILE A 117 6.25 11.97 -3.60
C ILE A 117 7.77 12.09 -3.59
N ASN A 118 8.45 11.69 -4.67
CA ASN A 118 9.90 11.85 -4.80
C ASN A 118 10.29 13.32 -4.83
N GLY A 119 9.50 14.16 -5.49
CA GLY A 119 9.71 15.61 -5.48
C GLY A 119 9.63 16.21 -4.08
N LEU A 120 8.70 15.77 -3.26
CA LEU A 120 8.60 16.20 -1.85
C LEU A 120 9.78 15.71 -1.02
N ILE A 121 10.20 14.47 -1.21
CA ILE A 121 11.32 13.87 -0.50
C ILE A 121 12.64 14.59 -0.80
N GLU A 122 12.86 14.98 -2.05
CA GLU A 122 14.04 15.77 -2.43
C GLU A 122 14.12 17.13 -1.71
N LYS A 123 12.95 17.75 -1.50
CA LYS A 123 12.84 19.04 -0.80
C LYS A 123 12.92 18.89 0.71
N ASP A 124 12.44 17.78 1.25
CA ASP A 124 12.39 17.52 2.68
C ASP A 124 12.83 16.07 2.98
N PRO A 125 14.13 15.84 3.19
CA PRO A 125 14.64 14.51 3.54
C PRO A 125 14.07 13.93 4.84
N ARG A 126 13.59 14.77 5.76
CA ARG A 126 12.93 14.29 7.00
C ARG A 126 11.63 13.60 6.70
N LEU A 127 10.92 14.05 5.67
CA LEU A 127 9.70 13.38 5.19
C LEU A 127 10.00 11.93 4.81
N TYR A 128 11.10 11.69 4.10
CA TYR A 128 11.53 10.33 3.76
C TYR A 128 11.73 9.46 4.99
N CYS A 129 12.42 9.98 6.01
CA CYS A 129 12.65 9.24 7.25
C CYS A 129 11.35 8.85 7.94
N VAL A 130 10.38 9.75 8.01
CA VAL A 130 9.08 9.48 8.63
C VAL A 130 8.29 8.45 7.82
N LEU A 131 8.23 8.62 6.50
CA LEU A 131 7.54 7.68 5.61
C LEU A 131 8.15 6.28 5.69
N MET A 132 9.47 6.17 5.69
CA MET A 132 10.14 4.88 5.77
C MET A 132 9.92 4.19 7.10
N ARG A 133 9.85 4.95 8.20
CA ARG A 133 9.50 4.40 9.51
C ARG A 133 8.09 3.77 9.49
N GLU A 134 7.11 4.49 8.96
CA GLU A 134 5.74 4.01 8.90
C GLU A 134 5.58 2.83 7.92
N ILE A 135 6.31 2.85 6.81
CA ILE A 135 6.39 1.72 5.87
C ILE A 135 7.00 0.49 6.55
N ALA A 136 8.07 0.66 7.32
CA ALA A 136 8.69 -0.44 8.06
C ALA A 136 7.72 -1.05 9.08
N LYS A 137 6.97 -0.23 9.81
CA LYS A 137 5.91 -0.72 10.72
C LYS A 137 4.86 -1.53 9.98
N ALA A 138 4.36 -1.03 8.85
CA ALA A 138 3.37 -1.74 8.03
C ALA A 138 3.92 -3.08 7.51
N ALA A 139 5.16 -3.12 7.06
CA ALA A 139 5.82 -4.33 6.59
C ALA A 139 5.97 -5.36 7.71
N MET A 140 6.33 -4.92 8.92
CA MET A 140 6.46 -5.80 10.10
C MET A 140 5.11 -6.38 10.51
N GLU A 141 4.04 -5.61 10.47
CA GLU A 141 2.68 -6.08 10.75
C GLU A 141 2.23 -7.12 9.73
N ARG A 142 2.49 -6.88 8.46
CA ARG A 142 2.20 -7.85 7.38
C ARG A 142 3.02 -9.13 7.51
N LEU A 143 4.29 -9.01 7.90
CA LEU A 143 5.13 -10.17 8.17
C LEU A 143 4.58 -10.99 9.36
N SER A 144 4.18 -10.32 10.43
CA SER A 144 3.57 -10.96 11.59
C SER A 144 2.29 -11.71 11.23
N PHE A 145 1.42 -11.10 10.43
CA PHE A 145 0.21 -11.73 9.92
C PHE A 145 0.53 -12.96 9.06
N ALA A 146 1.50 -12.86 8.15
CA ALA A 146 1.93 -13.96 7.31
C ALA A 146 2.49 -15.13 8.14
N ARG A 147 3.23 -14.84 9.20
CA ARG A 147 3.74 -15.87 10.13
C ARG A 147 2.62 -16.62 10.84
N VAL A 148 1.58 -15.91 11.27
CA VAL A 148 0.40 -16.53 11.89
C VAL A 148 -0.30 -17.47 10.91
N GLN A 149 -0.49 -17.03 9.67
CA GLN A 149 -1.09 -17.86 8.62
C GLN A 149 -0.24 -19.08 8.30
N LEU A 150 1.07 -18.92 8.22
CA LEU A 150 2.01 -20.02 7.99
C LEU A 150 1.94 -21.05 9.11
N ALA A 151 1.97 -20.60 10.36
CA ALA A 151 1.84 -21.47 11.53
C ALA A 151 0.51 -22.24 11.52
N ALA A 152 -0.59 -21.59 11.19
CA ALA A 152 -1.90 -22.22 11.07
C ALA A 152 -1.93 -23.29 9.96
N ALA A 153 -1.27 -23.05 8.85
CA ALA A 153 -1.18 -24.01 7.75
C ALA A 153 -0.37 -25.25 8.13
N TRP A 154 0.69 -25.09 8.94
CA TRP A 154 1.53 -26.20 9.42
C TRP A 154 0.88 -27.01 10.57
N ALA A 155 -0.07 -26.43 11.27
CA ALA A 155 -0.76 -27.07 12.40
C ALA A 155 -1.87 -28.07 11.98
N LYS A 156 -2.17 -28.17 10.68
CA LYS A 156 -3.19 -29.08 10.13
C LYS A 156 -2.65 -30.48 9.91
#